data_c74413c433d4bfb7cae48c5b202ac268
#
_entry.id   c74413c433d4bfb7cae48c5b202ac268
#
_cell.length_a   1.000
_cell.length_b   1.000
_cell.length_c   1.000
_cell.angle_alpha   90.00
_cell.angle_beta   90.00
_cell.angle_gamma   90.00
#
_symmetry.space_group_name_H-M   'P 1'
#
loop_
_entity.id
_entity.type
_entity.pdbx_description
1 polymer ?
#
loop_
_entity_poly.entity_id
_entity_poly.type
_entity_poly.pdbx_seq_one_letter_code
_entity_poly.pdbx_strand_id
1 'polypeptide(L)'
;TYVIRVRDLLRRGGDDYRYELTVREAPPRYEVSVSDHAWTAIVGETFELPVTVKRKHGHARPITVTLEGLPLSIDAQALTIPGNASEGLIWLNASAVSMKVIRLSATDQLTTSSVYYSFKGATTDEGALLRNRLEDILLIAMEK
;
A
#
# COMPACT_ATOMS: atom_id res chain seq x y z
N THR A 1 29.31 12.57 9.47
CA THR A 1 29.00 13.33 10.71
C THR A 1 27.78 14.19 10.47
N TYR A 2 26.81 14.12 11.35
CA TYR A 2 25.59 14.93 11.30
C TYR A 2 25.57 15.87 12.50
N VAL A 3 25.11 17.11 12.29
CA VAL A 3 24.94 18.10 13.36
C VAL A 3 23.45 18.41 13.47
N ILE A 4 22.90 18.16 14.65
CA ILE A 4 21.51 18.50 14.98
C ILE A 4 21.52 19.74 15.84
N ARG A 5 20.79 20.79 15.44
CA ARG A 5 20.66 22.03 16.19
C ARG A 5 19.20 22.23 16.59
N VAL A 6 18.94 22.28 17.90
CA VAL A 6 17.61 22.57 18.45
C VAL A 6 17.61 24.02 18.94
N ARG A 7 16.55 24.77 18.61
CA ARG A 7 16.36 26.16 19.06
C ARG A 7 14.88 26.39 19.40
N ASP A 8 14.63 27.11 20.48
CA ASP A 8 13.31 27.71 20.71
C ASP A 8 13.05 28.83 19.69
N LEU A 9 11.83 28.90 19.15
CA LEU A 9 11.41 29.90 18.18
C LEU A 9 11.58 31.34 18.70
N LEU A 10 11.32 31.56 19.96
CA LEU A 10 11.40 32.85 20.65
C LEU A 10 12.76 33.07 21.33
N ARG A 11 13.73 32.20 21.09
CA ARG A 11 15.08 32.24 21.68
C ARG A 11 15.10 32.25 23.22
N ARG A 12 14.08 31.67 23.86
CA ARG A 12 14.02 31.49 25.30
C ARG A 12 14.88 30.28 25.68
N GLY A 13 15.45 30.31 26.86
CA GLY A 13 16.23 29.22 27.43
C GLY A 13 16.24 29.36 28.95
N GLY A 14 16.82 28.39 29.62
CA GLY A 14 16.91 28.32 31.07
C GLY A 14 16.45 26.98 31.64
N ASP A 15 16.49 26.84 32.95
CA ASP A 15 16.22 25.56 33.64
C ASP A 15 14.80 25.04 33.46
N ASP A 16 13.85 25.92 33.14
CA ASP A 16 12.45 25.58 32.89
C ASP A 16 12.18 25.06 31.45
N TYR A 17 13.16 25.21 30.55
CA TYR A 17 13.04 24.82 29.14
C TYR A 17 13.79 23.52 28.89
N ARG A 18 13.23 22.41 29.34
CA ARG A 18 13.82 21.09 29.12
C ARG A 18 13.23 20.44 27.89
N TYR A 19 14.07 19.74 27.12
CA TYR A 19 13.63 18.91 26.00
C TYR A 19 14.41 17.60 26.00
N GLU A 20 13.79 16.57 25.45
CA GLU A 20 14.41 15.28 25.17
C GLU A 20 14.47 15.09 23.65
N LEU A 21 15.65 14.82 23.13
CA LEU A 21 15.85 14.49 21.72
C LEU A 21 16.20 13.02 21.58
N THR A 22 15.30 12.25 20.99
CA THR A 22 15.55 10.85 20.68
C THR A 22 15.83 10.68 19.19
N VAL A 23 17.02 10.17 18.85
CA VAL A 23 17.39 9.83 17.48
C VAL A 23 17.42 8.32 17.34
N ARG A 24 16.66 7.79 16.38
CA ARG A 24 16.59 6.35 16.09
C ARG A 24 16.72 6.13 14.59
N GLU A 25 17.31 4.99 14.22
CA GLU A 25 17.23 4.51 12.84
C GLU A 25 15.77 4.18 12.51
N ALA A 26 15.31 4.63 11.34
CA ALA A 26 13.95 4.32 10.90
C ALA A 26 13.84 2.82 10.55
N PRO A 27 12.86 2.09 11.08
CA PRO A 27 12.72 0.67 10.78
C PRO A 27 12.39 0.47 9.29
N PRO A 28 12.84 -0.65 8.70
CA PRO A 28 12.47 -1.02 7.34
C PRO A 28 10.95 -1.04 7.17
N ARG A 29 10.45 -0.42 6.11
CA ARG A 29 9.01 -0.31 5.81
C ARG A 29 8.74 -0.56 4.34
N TYR A 30 7.52 -0.94 4.04
CA TYR A 30 7.01 -1.03 2.68
C TYR A 30 5.60 -0.46 2.59
N GLU A 31 5.21 -0.07 1.40
CA GLU A 31 3.87 0.34 1.03
C GLU A 31 3.52 -0.42 -0.25
N VAL A 32 2.30 -0.93 -0.32
CA VAL A 32 1.81 -1.66 -1.50
C VAL A 32 0.59 -0.93 -2.04
N SER A 33 0.57 -0.74 -3.34
CA SER A 33 -0.51 -0.01 -4.01
C SER A 33 -0.89 -0.68 -5.33
N VAL A 34 -2.11 -0.41 -5.77
CA VAL A 34 -2.65 -0.74 -7.09
C VAL A 34 -2.86 0.52 -7.90
N SER A 35 -2.93 0.39 -9.21
CA SER A 35 -3.03 1.52 -10.15
C SER A 35 -4.45 2.07 -10.30
N ASP A 36 -5.46 1.28 -9.93
CA ASP A 36 -6.87 1.67 -10.01
C ASP A 36 -7.67 1.11 -8.82
N HIS A 37 -8.87 1.62 -8.63
CA HIS A 37 -9.82 1.19 -7.60
C HIS A 37 -10.98 0.36 -8.16
N ALA A 38 -11.10 0.25 -9.48
CA ALA A 38 -12.11 -0.54 -10.16
C ALA A 38 -11.48 -1.34 -11.31
N TRP A 39 -11.74 -2.63 -11.33
CA TRP A 39 -11.18 -3.55 -12.29
C TRP A 39 -12.28 -4.38 -12.94
N THR A 40 -12.16 -4.60 -14.26
CA THR A 40 -13.09 -5.40 -15.03
C THR A 40 -12.38 -6.61 -15.61
N ALA A 41 -12.87 -7.79 -15.28
CA ALA A 41 -12.43 -9.08 -15.81
C ALA A 41 -13.49 -9.63 -16.77
N ILE A 42 -13.06 -10.27 -17.85
CA ILE A 42 -13.95 -10.98 -18.78
C ILE A 42 -14.05 -12.42 -18.33
N VAL A 43 -15.28 -12.94 -18.25
CA VAL A 43 -15.53 -14.34 -17.89
C VAL A 43 -14.84 -15.27 -18.91
N GLY A 44 -14.08 -16.24 -18.41
CA GLY A 44 -13.32 -17.19 -19.21
C GLY A 44 -11.96 -16.67 -19.72
N GLU A 45 -11.63 -15.41 -19.47
CA GLU A 45 -10.30 -14.84 -19.78
C GLU A 45 -9.48 -14.64 -18.50
N THR A 46 -8.17 -14.73 -18.61
CA THR A 46 -7.26 -14.41 -17.50
C THR A 46 -7.08 -12.90 -17.43
N PHE A 47 -7.25 -12.36 -16.24
CA PHE A 47 -7.05 -10.94 -15.96
C PHE A 47 -5.81 -10.73 -15.08
N GLU A 48 -5.04 -9.71 -15.38
CA GLU A 48 -3.83 -9.33 -14.65
C GLU A 48 -4.08 -8.08 -13.82
N LEU A 49 -3.89 -8.17 -12.50
CA LEU A 49 -3.97 -7.05 -11.58
C LEU A 49 -2.55 -6.62 -11.17
N PRO A 50 -2.05 -5.49 -11.68
CA PRO A 50 -0.71 -5.01 -11.36
C PRO A 50 -0.66 -4.42 -9.95
N VAL A 51 0.38 -4.82 -9.22
CA VAL A 51 0.67 -4.38 -7.84
C VAL A 51 2.04 -3.74 -7.81
N THR A 52 2.15 -2.59 -7.17
CA THR A 52 3.42 -1.86 -7.00
C THR A 52 3.81 -1.80 -5.53
N VAL A 53 5.09 -2.04 -5.25
CA VAL A 53 5.69 -1.97 -3.91
C VAL A 53 6.67 -0.82 -3.82
N LYS A 54 6.48 0.05 -2.86
CA LYS A 54 7.43 1.09 -2.48
C LYS A 54 8.14 0.69 -1.19
N ARG A 55 9.43 0.38 -1.28
CA ARG A 55 10.27 0.00 -0.15
C ARG A 55 10.98 1.21 0.45
N LYS A 56 11.09 1.28 1.78
CA LYS A 56 11.73 2.38 2.52
C LYS A 56 12.68 1.83 3.58
N HIS A 57 13.70 2.60 3.90
CA HIS A 57 14.64 2.29 4.98
C HIS A 57 15.30 0.91 4.86
N GLY A 58 15.71 0.53 3.63
CA GLY A 58 16.41 -0.73 3.41
C GLY A 58 15.54 -1.99 3.49
N HIS A 59 14.20 -1.89 3.39
CA HIS A 59 13.34 -3.06 3.34
C HIS A 59 13.67 -3.95 2.13
N ALA A 60 14.05 -5.20 2.36
CA ALA A 60 14.48 -6.16 1.33
C ALA A 60 13.83 -7.55 1.48
N ARG A 61 12.78 -7.69 2.30
CA ARG A 61 12.08 -8.97 2.46
C ARG A 61 11.10 -9.22 1.32
N PRO A 62 10.82 -10.49 1.00
CA PRO A 62 9.70 -10.84 0.12
C PRO A 62 8.39 -10.34 0.72
N ILE A 63 7.46 -9.92 -0.13
CA ILE A 63 6.13 -9.48 0.27
C ILE A 63 5.12 -10.37 -0.41
N THR A 64 4.24 -11.00 0.37
CA THR A 64 3.12 -11.78 -0.15
C THR A 64 1.87 -10.92 -0.13
N VAL A 65 1.21 -10.80 -1.27
CA VAL A 65 -0.06 -10.09 -1.45
C VAL A 65 -1.17 -11.11 -1.63
N THR A 66 -2.23 -10.97 -0.84
CA THR A 66 -3.42 -11.83 -0.87
C THR A 66 -4.67 -11.01 -1.08
N LEU A 67 -5.70 -11.61 -1.67
CA LEU A 67 -7.00 -11.00 -1.88
C LEU A 67 -8.00 -11.56 -0.88
N GLU A 68 -8.82 -10.68 -0.35
CA GLU A 68 -9.86 -10.99 0.62
C GLU A 68 -11.24 -10.59 0.07
N GLY A 69 -12.26 -11.40 0.35
CA GLY A 69 -13.62 -11.12 -0.08
C GLY A 69 -13.93 -11.49 -1.53
N LEU A 70 -13.10 -12.32 -2.17
CA LEU A 70 -13.38 -12.82 -3.52
C LEU A 70 -14.70 -13.62 -3.56
N PRO A 71 -15.54 -13.45 -4.61
CA PRO A 71 -16.66 -14.33 -4.85
C PRO A 71 -16.15 -15.71 -5.29
N LEU A 72 -16.96 -16.75 -5.06
CA LEU A 72 -16.61 -18.14 -5.44
C LEU A 72 -16.40 -18.32 -6.95
N SER A 73 -16.89 -17.40 -7.76
CA SER A 73 -16.73 -17.40 -9.21
C SER A 73 -15.40 -16.81 -9.69
N ILE A 74 -14.57 -16.30 -8.78
CA ILE A 74 -13.28 -15.74 -9.14
C ILE A 74 -12.19 -16.49 -8.36
N ASP A 75 -11.24 -17.05 -9.10
CA ASP A 75 -10.04 -17.65 -8.56
C ASP A 75 -8.86 -16.71 -8.71
N ALA A 76 -8.03 -16.65 -7.67
CA ALA A 76 -6.82 -15.85 -7.64
C ALA A 76 -5.76 -16.49 -6.77
N GLN A 77 -4.52 -16.45 -7.21
CA GLN A 77 -3.38 -16.93 -6.42
C GLN A 77 -2.69 -15.78 -5.68
N ALA A 78 -2.20 -16.08 -4.48
CA ALA A 78 -1.35 -15.14 -3.76
C ALA A 78 -0.08 -14.83 -4.55
N LEU A 79 0.28 -13.55 -4.61
CA LEU A 79 1.48 -13.08 -5.28
C LEU A 79 2.61 -12.89 -4.27
N THR A 80 3.76 -13.48 -4.51
CA THR A 80 4.98 -13.17 -3.74
C THR A 80 5.92 -12.32 -4.58
N ILE A 81 6.20 -11.11 -4.10
CA ILE A 81 7.11 -10.14 -4.73
C ILE A 81 8.46 -10.24 -4.03
N PRO A 82 9.53 -10.65 -4.72
CA PRO A 82 10.87 -10.78 -4.13
C PRO A 82 11.40 -9.46 -3.56
N GLY A 83 12.38 -9.55 -2.66
CA GLY A 83 12.95 -8.38 -1.99
C GLY A 83 13.62 -7.36 -2.91
N ASN A 84 14.06 -7.79 -4.09
CA ASN A 84 14.69 -6.96 -5.12
C ASN A 84 13.73 -6.46 -6.21
N ALA A 85 12.43 -6.83 -6.14
CA ALA A 85 11.42 -6.39 -7.09
C ALA A 85 10.50 -5.34 -6.45
N SER A 86 9.99 -4.45 -7.28
CA SER A 86 9.06 -3.37 -6.91
C SER A 86 7.66 -3.52 -7.52
N GLU A 87 7.46 -4.54 -8.35
CA GLU A 87 6.20 -4.78 -9.06
C GLU A 87 5.89 -6.26 -9.13
N GLY A 88 4.62 -6.59 -9.31
CA GLY A 88 4.14 -7.94 -9.56
C GLY A 88 2.74 -7.94 -10.14
N LEU A 89 2.32 -9.08 -10.68
CA LEU A 89 1.01 -9.29 -11.28
C LEU A 89 0.26 -10.38 -10.53
N ILE A 90 -0.96 -10.09 -10.10
CA ILE A 90 -1.88 -11.10 -9.58
C ILE A 90 -2.74 -11.57 -10.75
N TRP A 91 -2.77 -12.87 -10.98
CA TRP A 91 -3.57 -13.50 -12.02
C TRP A 91 -4.94 -13.87 -11.45
N LEU A 92 -6.00 -13.42 -12.11
CA LEU A 92 -7.39 -13.70 -11.74
C LEU A 92 -8.10 -14.40 -12.89
N ASN A 93 -8.94 -15.36 -12.56
CA ASN A 93 -9.79 -16.04 -13.52
C ASN A 93 -11.25 -15.97 -13.03
N ALA A 94 -12.13 -15.40 -13.83
CA ALA A 94 -13.55 -15.34 -13.54
C ALA A 94 -14.31 -16.46 -14.29
N SER A 95 -15.10 -17.25 -13.58
CA SER A 95 -15.93 -18.33 -14.14
C SER A 95 -17.39 -17.95 -14.31
N ALA A 96 -17.85 -16.85 -13.71
CA ALA A 96 -19.20 -16.32 -13.87
C ALA A 96 -19.23 -14.81 -13.62
N VAL A 97 -20.28 -14.17 -14.11
CA VAL A 97 -20.56 -12.75 -13.87
C VAL A 97 -20.70 -12.48 -12.38
N SER A 98 -19.98 -11.48 -11.90
CA SER A 98 -20.04 -11.05 -10.50
C SER A 98 -19.58 -9.62 -10.33
N MET A 99 -20.05 -8.98 -9.27
CA MET A 99 -19.58 -7.66 -8.84
C MET A 99 -19.33 -7.72 -7.33
N LYS A 100 -18.13 -7.41 -6.91
CA LYS A 100 -17.74 -7.49 -5.50
C LYS A 100 -16.73 -6.42 -5.13
N VAL A 101 -16.88 -5.90 -3.94
CA VAL A 101 -15.81 -5.13 -3.30
C VAL A 101 -14.86 -6.11 -2.62
N ILE A 102 -13.58 -6.00 -2.95
CA ILE A 102 -12.51 -6.83 -2.42
C ILE A 102 -11.48 -5.98 -1.71
N ARG A 103 -10.68 -6.60 -0.87
CA ARG A 103 -9.50 -5.99 -0.26
C ARG A 103 -8.26 -6.80 -0.57
N LEU A 104 -7.14 -6.12 -0.61
CA LEU A 104 -5.85 -6.77 -0.70
C LEU A 104 -5.07 -6.50 0.58
N SER A 105 -4.41 -7.51 1.07
CA SER A 105 -3.46 -7.40 2.18
C SER A 105 -2.07 -7.83 1.74
N ALA A 106 -1.06 -7.21 2.30
CA ALA A 106 0.34 -7.48 2.00
C ALA A 106 1.11 -7.78 3.28
N THR A 107 1.88 -8.84 3.30
CA THR A 107 2.70 -9.24 4.47
C THR A 107 4.13 -9.57 4.08
N ASP A 108 5.09 -9.14 4.92
CA ASP A 108 6.51 -9.50 4.84
C ASP A 108 6.92 -10.53 5.92
N GLN A 109 5.96 -11.27 6.48
CA GLN A 109 6.09 -12.23 7.60
C GLN A 109 6.23 -11.57 8.98
N LEU A 110 6.63 -10.30 9.08
CA LEU A 110 6.71 -9.59 10.36
C LEU A 110 5.60 -8.55 10.52
N THR A 111 5.21 -7.94 9.43
CA THR A 111 4.20 -6.88 9.40
C THR A 111 3.19 -7.14 8.28
N THR A 112 1.95 -6.77 8.54
CA THR A 112 0.89 -6.80 7.54
C THR A 112 0.39 -5.38 7.31
N SER A 113 0.15 -5.02 6.07
CA SER A 113 -0.42 -3.73 5.67
C SER A 113 -1.51 -3.91 4.63
N SER A 114 -2.49 -3.01 4.64
CA SER A 114 -3.48 -2.93 3.56
C SER A 114 -2.82 -2.45 2.28
N VAL A 115 -3.28 -2.99 1.15
CA VAL A 115 -2.97 -2.47 -0.18
C VAL A 115 -3.98 -1.39 -0.52
N TYR A 116 -3.54 -0.33 -1.14
CA TYR A 116 -4.39 0.83 -1.42
C TYR A 116 -4.25 1.34 -2.86
N TYR A 117 -5.30 2.00 -3.33
CA TYR A 117 -5.26 2.89 -4.48
C TYR A 117 -5.05 4.33 -3.99
N SER A 118 -4.17 5.07 -4.64
CA SER A 118 -3.88 6.47 -4.31
C SER A 118 -4.48 7.41 -5.35
N PHE A 119 -5.37 8.29 -4.94
CA PHE A 119 -5.94 9.32 -5.82
C PHE A 119 -4.86 10.31 -6.25
N LYS A 120 -4.74 10.55 -7.55
CA LYS A 120 -3.92 11.66 -8.07
C LYS A 120 -4.71 12.96 -7.90
N GLY A 121 -4.16 13.94 -7.19
CA GLY A 121 -4.66 15.31 -7.20
C GLY A 121 -5.28 15.86 -5.92
N ALA A 122 -5.26 15.13 -4.80
CA ALA A 122 -5.66 15.69 -3.51
C ALA A 122 -4.49 16.33 -2.76
N THR A 123 -3.84 17.29 -3.34
CA THR A 123 -3.00 18.25 -2.60
C THR A 123 -3.90 19.41 -2.19
N THR A 124 -4.30 19.45 -0.94
CA THR A 124 -4.81 20.71 -0.39
C THR A 124 -3.61 21.59 -0.08
N ASP A 125 -3.67 22.86 -0.45
CA ASP A 125 -2.65 23.89 -0.20
C ASP A 125 -2.35 24.11 1.30
N GLU A 126 -3.06 23.47 2.20
CA GLU A 126 -2.97 23.63 3.65
C GLU A 126 -2.31 22.46 4.39
N GLY A 127 -1.67 21.51 3.71
CA GLY A 127 -0.94 20.44 4.37
C GLY A 127 -1.82 19.46 5.20
N ALA A 128 -3.12 19.52 5.09
CA ALA A 128 -4.02 18.55 5.67
C ALA A 128 -3.88 17.23 4.91
N LEU A 129 -3.36 16.22 5.59
CA LEU A 129 -3.30 14.83 5.13
C LEU A 129 -4.74 14.29 5.02
N LEU A 130 -5.47 14.68 4.00
CA LEU A 130 -6.61 13.91 3.56
C LEU A 130 -6.06 12.53 3.18
N ARG A 131 -6.61 11.49 3.77
CA ARG A 131 -6.31 10.11 3.37
C ARG A 131 -6.83 9.93 1.96
N ASN A 132 -5.98 10.22 0.99
CA ASN A 132 -6.26 9.99 -0.44
C ASN A 132 -6.01 8.53 -0.83
N ARG A 133 -6.27 7.60 0.09
CA ARG A 133 -6.06 6.16 -0.08
C ARG A 133 -7.38 5.44 0.05
N LEU A 134 -7.68 4.60 -0.92
CA LEU A 134 -8.82 3.70 -0.94
C LEU A 134 -8.33 2.27 -0.83
N GLU A 135 -8.81 1.53 0.16
CA GLU A 135 -8.45 0.12 0.40
C GLU A 135 -9.49 -0.84 -0.20
N ASP A 136 -10.71 -0.35 -0.37
CA ASP A 136 -11.78 -1.10 -1.00
C ASP A 136 -11.68 -0.99 -2.53
N ILE A 137 -11.56 -2.13 -3.20
CA ILE A 137 -11.38 -2.23 -4.64
C ILE A 137 -12.59 -2.92 -5.24
N LEU A 138 -13.19 -2.32 -6.26
CA LEU A 138 -14.31 -2.89 -6.99
C LEU A 138 -13.80 -3.84 -8.07
N LEU A 139 -14.21 -5.10 -8.00
CA LEU A 139 -13.95 -6.10 -9.02
C LEU A 139 -15.27 -6.50 -9.69
N ILE A 140 -15.29 -6.34 -11.01
CA ILE A 140 -16.43 -6.66 -11.86
C ILE A 140 -16.00 -7.77 -12.83
N ALA A 141 -16.71 -8.90 -12.83
CA ALA A 141 -16.59 -9.91 -13.86
C ALA A 141 -17.82 -9.85 -14.76
N MET A 142 -17.64 -9.72 -16.06
CA MET A 142 -18.70 -9.58 -17.05
C MET A 142 -18.50 -10.49 -18.25
N GLU A 143 -19.58 -10.81 -18.96
CA GLU A 143 -19.50 -11.48 -20.25
C GLU A 143 -18.95 -10.54 -21.33
N LYS A 144 -18.38 -11.13 -22.36
CA LYS A 144 -17.81 -10.41 -23.49
C LYS A 144 -18.89 -9.85 -24.41
#